data_8b111986a492664dcfca26d66ffc62e9
#
_entry.id   8b111986a492664dcfca26d66ffc62e9
#
_cell.length_a   1.000
_cell.length_b   1.000
_cell.length_c   1.000
_cell.angle_alpha   90.00
_cell.angle_beta   90.00
_cell.angle_gamma   90.00
#
_symmetry.space_group_name_H-M   'P 1'
#
loop_
_entity.id
_entity.type
_entity.pdbx_description
1 polymer ?
#
loop_
_entity_poly.entity_id
_entity_poly.type
_entity_poly.pdbx_seq_one_letter_code
_entity_poly.pdbx_strand_id
1 'polypeptide(L)'
;MHDVIIIGAGPAGLSAAFWCDELGLDTLVLEQAEQIGGQLHRVYNPIHNYVGLKTRNGQELLELFSRDVDDADFDLWTGTVIDSADLRAKRISLRSGEVLQAISIIIATGVRPRELGIPG
;
A
#
# COMPACT_ATOMS: atom_id res chain seq x y z
N MET A 1 1.39 -2.56 19.75
CA MET A 1 1.28 -3.61 18.73
C MET A 1 -0.01 -3.38 17.92
N HIS A 2 0.11 -3.44 16.59
CA HIS A 2 -1.04 -3.31 15.70
C HIS A 2 -1.74 -4.65 15.51
N ASP A 3 -3.03 -4.61 15.16
CA ASP A 3 -3.73 -5.83 14.75
C ASP A 3 -3.20 -6.28 13.38
N VAL A 4 -3.07 -5.31 12.44
CA VAL A 4 -2.61 -5.59 11.08
C VAL A 4 -1.61 -4.53 10.63
N ILE A 5 -0.50 -4.97 10.05
CA ILE A 5 0.40 -4.10 9.29
C ILE A 5 0.31 -4.52 7.82
N ILE A 6 0.06 -3.54 6.95
CA ILE A 6 -0.04 -3.75 5.50
C ILE A 6 1.19 -3.12 4.84
N ILE A 7 1.88 -3.88 4.02
CA ILE A 7 3.06 -3.42 3.30
C ILE A 7 2.66 -3.11 1.86
N GLY A 8 2.64 -1.83 1.52
CA GLY A 8 2.28 -1.33 0.21
C GLY A 8 0.95 -0.60 0.19
N ALA A 9 0.92 0.60 -0.39
CA ALA A 9 -0.25 1.46 -0.50
C ALA A 9 -0.69 1.65 -1.95
N GLY A 10 -0.57 0.62 -2.77
CA GLY A 10 -1.23 0.51 -4.05
C GLY A 10 -2.68 0.04 -3.89
N PRO A 11 -3.36 -0.28 -4.99
CA PRO A 11 -4.78 -0.68 -4.94
C PRO A 11 -5.07 -1.85 -4.00
N ALA A 12 -4.21 -2.87 -4.00
CA ALA A 12 -4.40 -4.06 -3.15
C ALA A 12 -4.26 -3.72 -1.67
N GLY A 13 -3.19 -2.99 -1.30
CA GLY A 13 -2.94 -2.62 0.09
C GLY A 13 -4.00 -1.69 0.64
N LEU A 14 -4.42 -0.70 -0.14
CA LEU A 14 -5.48 0.22 0.28
C LEU A 14 -6.83 -0.49 0.41
N SER A 15 -7.16 -1.41 -0.51
CA SER A 15 -8.39 -2.20 -0.39
C SER A 15 -8.40 -3.03 0.89
N ALA A 16 -7.27 -3.65 1.23
CA ALA A 16 -7.13 -4.39 2.48
C ALA A 16 -7.27 -3.47 3.70
N ALA A 17 -6.68 -2.27 3.65
CA ALA A 17 -6.75 -1.29 4.73
C ALA A 17 -8.18 -0.85 5.00
N PHE A 18 -8.96 -0.55 3.96
CA PHE A 18 -10.36 -0.17 4.11
C PHE A 18 -11.19 -1.29 4.75
N TRP A 19 -10.95 -2.55 4.38
CA TRP A 19 -11.63 -3.67 5.00
C TRP A 19 -11.24 -3.83 6.47
N CYS A 20 -9.97 -3.67 6.80
CA CYS A 20 -9.51 -3.72 8.19
C CYS A 20 -10.15 -2.60 9.03
N ASP A 21 -10.25 -1.40 8.46
CA ASP A 21 -10.90 -0.26 9.08
C ASP A 21 -12.39 -0.55 9.35
N GLU A 22 -13.09 -1.07 8.35
CA GLU A 22 -14.49 -1.47 8.48
C GLU A 22 -14.70 -2.51 9.58
N LEU A 23 -13.73 -3.39 9.79
CA LEU A 23 -13.76 -4.40 10.83
C LEU A 23 -13.32 -3.89 12.21
N GLY A 24 -12.94 -2.62 12.31
CA GLY A 24 -12.48 -2.01 13.56
C GLY A 24 -11.11 -2.46 14.03
N LEU A 25 -10.25 -2.90 13.10
CA LEU A 25 -8.89 -3.36 13.43
C LEU A 25 -7.91 -2.19 13.46
N ASP A 26 -7.02 -2.20 14.45
CA ASP A 26 -5.89 -1.26 14.51
C ASP A 26 -4.93 -1.59 13.37
N THR A 27 -4.94 -0.75 12.33
CA THR A 27 -4.26 -1.02 11.06
C THR A 27 -3.26 0.07 10.73
N LEU A 28 -2.04 -0.35 10.36
CA LEU A 28 -0.99 0.52 9.86
C LEU A 28 -0.60 0.10 8.45
N VAL A 29 -0.64 1.05 7.51
CA VAL A 29 -0.15 0.85 6.14
C VAL A 29 1.22 1.50 6.00
N LEU A 30 2.18 0.74 5.50
CA LEU A 30 3.54 1.22 5.24
C LEU A 30 3.76 1.33 3.73
N GLU A 31 4.17 2.51 3.27
CA GLU A 31 4.49 2.76 1.87
C GLU A 31 5.89 3.34 1.74
N GLN A 32 6.71 2.73 0.88
CA GLN A 32 8.08 3.20 0.62
C GLN A 32 8.09 4.53 -0.12
N ALA A 33 7.22 4.70 -1.11
CA ALA A 33 7.13 5.95 -1.88
C ALA A 33 6.56 7.08 -1.03
N GLU A 34 6.80 8.32 -1.48
CA GLU A 34 6.24 9.50 -0.83
C GLU A 34 4.73 9.65 -1.05
N GLN A 35 4.18 8.91 -2.02
CA GLN A 35 2.78 8.97 -2.40
C GLN A 35 2.17 7.56 -2.44
N ILE A 36 0.88 7.48 -2.16
CA ILE A 36 0.10 6.26 -2.38
C ILE A 36 -0.12 6.03 -3.87
N GLY A 37 -0.57 4.83 -4.25
CA GLY A 37 -1.05 4.54 -5.59
C GLY A 37 -0.30 3.44 -6.33
N GLY A 38 0.97 3.21 -6.01
CA GLY A 38 1.76 2.14 -6.64
C GLY A 38 1.75 2.23 -8.16
N GLN A 39 1.31 1.17 -8.82
CA GLN A 39 1.29 1.09 -10.29
C GLN A 39 0.30 2.04 -10.96
N LEU A 40 -0.67 2.62 -10.24
CA LEU A 40 -1.62 3.56 -10.82
C LEU A 40 -0.93 4.78 -11.45
N HIS A 41 0.24 5.16 -10.95
CA HIS A 41 1.04 6.25 -11.52
C HIS A 41 1.52 5.95 -12.94
N ARG A 42 1.49 4.70 -13.37
CA ARG A 42 1.97 4.23 -14.68
C ARG A 42 0.86 3.78 -15.61
N VAL A 43 -0.38 3.91 -15.21
CA VAL A 43 -1.53 3.49 -16.03
C VAL A 43 -2.09 4.71 -16.74
N TYR A 44 -1.80 4.83 -18.02
CA TYR A 44 -2.24 5.96 -18.86
C TYR A 44 -3.50 5.66 -19.67
N ASN A 45 -3.82 4.39 -19.82
CA ASN A 45 -5.01 3.94 -20.56
C ASN A 45 -6.24 3.87 -19.65
N PRO A 46 -7.46 3.88 -20.23
CA PRO A 46 -8.67 3.70 -19.43
C PRO A 46 -8.66 2.38 -18.67
N ILE A 47 -9.12 2.46 -17.42
CA ILE A 47 -9.31 1.29 -16.57
C ILE A 47 -10.78 0.92 -16.60
N HIS A 48 -11.10 -0.24 -17.18
CA HIS A 48 -12.47 -0.72 -17.36
C HIS A 48 -12.73 -2.08 -16.71
N ASN A 49 -11.69 -2.68 -16.13
CA ASN A 49 -11.74 -3.99 -15.48
C ASN A 49 -11.61 -3.92 -13.95
N TYR A 50 -11.72 -2.73 -13.37
CA TYR A 50 -11.86 -2.56 -11.93
C TYR A 50 -13.32 -2.67 -11.56
N VAL A 51 -13.68 -3.67 -10.76
CA VAL A 51 -15.07 -3.97 -10.44
C VAL A 51 -15.77 -2.78 -9.78
N GLY A 52 -16.87 -2.35 -10.36
CA GLY A 52 -17.70 -1.28 -9.82
C GLY A 52 -17.30 0.12 -10.26
N LEU A 53 -16.19 0.29 -10.98
CA LEU A 53 -15.71 1.62 -11.34
C LEU A 53 -14.92 1.59 -12.65
N LYS A 54 -15.18 2.58 -13.51
CA LYS A 54 -14.42 2.79 -14.74
C LYS A 54 -13.80 4.17 -14.70
N THR A 55 -12.51 4.27 -15.02
CA THR A 55 -11.79 5.54 -15.05
C THR A 55 -11.03 5.70 -16.37
N ARG A 56 -10.65 6.94 -16.67
CA ARG A 56 -9.94 7.27 -17.91
C ARG A 56 -8.47 6.86 -17.86
N ASN A 57 -7.90 6.79 -16.67
CA ASN A 57 -6.50 6.41 -16.45
C ASN A 57 -6.28 6.09 -14.96
N GLY A 58 -5.05 5.75 -14.61
CA GLY A 58 -4.70 5.46 -13.22
C GLY A 58 -4.76 6.68 -12.31
N GLN A 59 -4.47 7.86 -12.83
CA GLN A 59 -4.50 9.10 -12.03
C GLN A 59 -5.91 9.41 -11.52
N GLU A 60 -6.92 9.22 -12.36
CA GLU A 60 -8.31 9.43 -11.95
C GLU A 60 -8.73 8.45 -10.86
N LEU A 61 -8.35 7.19 -10.98
CA LEU A 61 -8.62 6.20 -9.95
C LEU A 61 -7.87 6.53 -8.64
N LEU A 62 -6.64 6.98 -8.75
CA LEU A 62 -5.84 7.39 -7.60
C LEU A 62 -6.46 8.59 -6.86
N GLU A 63 -7.02 9.54 -7.58
CA GLU A 63 -7.71 10.68 -6.97
C GLU A 63 -8.92 10.23 -6.14
N LEU A 64 -9.67 9.25 -6.64
CA LEU A 64 -10.78 8.66 -5.89
C LEU A 64 -10.28 7.93 -4.63
N PHE A 65 -9.20 7.15 -4.75
CA PHE A 65 -8.58 6.51 -3.59
C PHE A 65 -8.11 7.52 -2.56
N SER A 66 -7.51 8.61 -2.99
CA SER A 66 -6.99 9.65 -2.09
C SER A 66 -8.11 10.29 -1.25
N ARG A 67 -9.26 10.51 -1.84
CA ARG A 67 -10.43 11.04 -1.11
C ARG A 67 -10.89 10.07 -0.02
N ASP A 68 -10.95 8.78 -0.34
CA ASP A 68 -11.35 7.77 0.62
C ASP A 68 -10.30 7.63 1.75
N VAL A 69 -9.01 7.68 1.41
CA VAL A 69 -7.92 7.64 2.39
C VAL A 69 -8.00 8.80 3.38
N ASP A 70 -8.32 10.01 2.89
CA ASP A 70 -8.42 11.19 3.75
C ASP A 70 -9.51 11.06 4.81
N ASP A 71 -10.55 10.27 4.54
CA ASP A 71 -11.68 10.04 5.43
C ASP A 71 -11.52 8.78 6.29
N ALA A 72 -10.47 8.00 6.09
CA ALA A 72 -10.26 6.72 6.79
C ALA A 72 -9.57 6.90 8.13
N ASP A 73 -9.77 5.93 9.02
CA ASP A 73 -9.20 5.94 10.38
C ASP A 73 -7.90 5.13 10.50
N PHE A 74 -7.53 4.33 9.51
CA PHE A 74 -6.26 3.60 9.57
C PHE A 74 -5.06 4.55 9.43
N ASP A 75 -3.95 4.17 10.03
CA ASP A 75 -2.71 4.93 9.92
C ASP A 75 -1.98 4.60 8.61
N LEU A 76 -1.43 5.62 7.98
CA LEU A 76 -0.68 5.49 6.73
C LEU A 76 0.65 6.23 6.84
N TRP A 77 1.75 5.50 6.71
CA TRP A 77 3.10 6.05 6.71
C TRP A 77 3.70 5.91 5.32
N THR A 78 3.85 7.04 4.62
CA THR A 78 4.57 7.12 3.35
C THR A 78 6.04 7.43 3.59
N GLY A 79 6.88 7.32 2.55
CA GLY A 79 8.31 7.53 2.67
C GLY A 79 8.97 6.61 3.70
N THR A 80 8.40 5.45 3.95
CA THR A 80 8.82 4.54 5.01
C THR A 80 9.49 3.31 4.40
N VAL A 81 10.78 3.17 4.64
CA VAL A 81 11.57 2.07 4.08
C VAL A 81 11.72 0.95 5.10
N ILE A 82 11.32 -0.24 4.71
CA ILE A 82 11.49 -1.45 5.49
C ILE A 82 12.88 -2.00 5.23
N ASP A 83 13.64 -2.24 6.30
CA ASP A 83 14.98 -2.81 6.23
C ASP A 83 14.92 -4.34 6.26
N SER A 84 14.11 -4.90 7.16
CA SER A 84 13.90 -6.34 7.25
C SER A 84 12.55 -6.66 7.87
N ALA A 85 12.08 -7.89 7.66
CA ALA A 85 10.85 -8.39 8.26
C ALA A 85 11.02 -9.84 8.70
N ASP A 86 10.68 -10.10 9.96
CA ASP A 86 10.52 -11.46 10.47
C ASP A 86 9.04 -11.82 10.41
N LEU A 87 8.64 -12.51 9.36
CA LEU A 87 7.24 -12.84 9.13
C LEU A 87 6.70 -13.85 10.13
N ARG A 88 7.55 -14.68 10.69
CA ARG A 88 7.15 -15.64 11.71
C ARG A 88 6.84 -14.95 13.04
N ALA A 89 7.69 -14.02 13.44
CA ALA A 89 7.49 -13.21 14.64
C ALA A 89 6.51 -12.04 14.43
N LYS A 90 6.11 -11.77 13.18
CA LYS A 90 5.27 -10.62 12.80
C LYS A 90 5.92 -9.30 13.21
N ARG A 91 7.21 -9.17 12.96
CA ARG A 91 8.02 -8.00 13.34
C ARG A 91 8.66 -7.37 12.11
N ILE A 92 8.58 -6.05 12.00
CA ILE A 92 9.12 -5.28 10.88
C ILE A 92 10.10 -4.27 11.42
N SER A 93 11.32 -4.28 10.88
CA SER A 93 12.37 -3.31 11.22
C SER A 93 12.47 -2.28 10.10
N LEU A 94 12.33 -1.01 10.46
CA LEU A 94 12.43 0.11 9.54
C LEU A 94 13.86 0.61 9.42
N ARG A 95 14.19 1.23 8.30
CA ARG A 95 15.51 1.86 8.10
C ARG A 95 15.80 2.93 9.16
N SER A 96 14.78 3.58 9.69
CA SER A 96 14.90 4.54 10.79
C SER A 96 15.39 3.92 12.10
N GLY A 97 15.39 2.60 12.22
CA GLY A 97 15.70 1.87 13.45
C GLY A 97 14.49 1.47 14.26
N GLU A 98 13.33 1.98 13.94
CA GLU A 98 12.08 1.63 14.61
C GLU A 98 11.69 0.19 14.29
N VAL A 99 11.19 -0.53 15.29
CA VAL A 99 10.71 -1.90 15.15
C VAL A 99 9.21 -1.93 15.44
N LEU A 100 8.46 -2.48 14.50
CA LEU A 100 7.01 -2.59 14.57
C LEU A 100 6.61 -4.05 14.74
N GLN A 101 5.50 -4.28 15.43
CA GLN A 101 4.97 -5.63 15.62
C GLN A 101 3.45 -5.63 15.41
N ALA A 102 2.95 -6.71 14.81
CA ALA A 102 1.53 -6.89 14.56
C ALA A 102 1.10 -8.34 14.84
N ILE A 103 -0.20 -8.54 14.94
CA ILE A 103 -0.79 -9.88 15.00
C ILE A 103 -0.75 -10.50 13.60
N SER A 104 -0.99 -9.70 12.56
CA SER A 104 -0.98 -10.13 11.17
C SER A 104 -0.25 -9.15 10.27
N ILE A 105 0.35 -9.67 9.20
CA ILE A 105 1.01 -8.85 8.17
C ILE A 105 0.40 -9.21 6.82
N ILE A 106 -0.01 -8.18 6.08
CA ILE A 106 -0.46 -8.33 4.69
C ILE A 106 0.61 -7.75 3.78
N ILE A 107 1.10 -8.57 2.86
CA ILE A 107 2.11 -8.16 1.88
C ILE A 107 1.40 -7.79 0.58
N ALA A 108 1.43 -6.52 0.23
CA ALA A 108 0.79 -5.96 -0.96
C ALA A 108 1.77 -5.05 -1.72
N THR A 109 3.00 -5.51 -1.87
CA THR A 109 4.11 -4.72 -2.43
C THR A 109 4.01 -4.51 -3.94
N GLY A 110 3.13 -5.24 -4.62
CA GLY A 110 2.91 -5.09 -6.05
C GLY A 110 4.05 -5.62 -6.89
N VAL A 111 4.13 -5.09 -8.10
CA VAL A 111 5.13 -5.48 -9.09
C VAL A 111 5.80 -4.23 -9.66
N ARG A 112 7.01 -4.40 -10.18
CA ARG A 112 7.70 -3.36 -10.95
C ARG A 112 8.37 -4.02 -12.17
N PRO A 113 8.55 -3.27 -13.28
CA PRO A 113 9.27 -3.79 -14.43
C PRO A 113 10.69 -4.21 -14.04
N ARG A 114 11.14 -5.35 -14.56
CA ARG A 114 12.51 -5.81 -14.38
C ARG A 114 13.44 -4.96 -15.29
N GLU A 115 14.51 -4.46 -14.72
CA GLU A 115 15.55 -3.80 -15.50
C GLU A 115 16.40 -4.86 -16.21
N LEU A 116 16.66 -4.65 -17.49
CA LEU A 116 17.45 -5.58 -18.30
C LEU A 116 18.96 -5.40 -18.12
N GLY A 117 19.39 -4.27 -17.54
CA GLY A 117 20.81 -3.96 -17.35
C GLY A 117 21.54 -3.66 -18.66
N ILE A 118 20.84 -3.30 -19.71
CA ILE A 118 21.40 -2.94 -21.02
C ILE A 118 21.01 -1.51 -21.41
N PRO A 119 21.88 -0.77 -22.14
CA PRO A 119 21.55 0.57 -22.62
C PRO A 119 20.42 0.54 -23.65
N GLY A 120 19.59 1.56 -23.65
CA GLY A 120 18.54 1.70 -24.67
C GLY A 120 17.13 1.86 -24.18
#